data_15f1afa375250b31708e4c1715f62759
#
_entry.id   15f1afa375250b31708e4c1715f62759
#
_cell.length_a   1.000
_cell.length_b   1.000
_cell.length_c   1.000
_cell.angle_alpha   90.00
_cell.angle_beta   90.00
_cell.angle_gamma   90.00
#
_symmetry.space_group_name_H-M   'P 1'
#
loop_
_entity.id
_entity.type
_entity.pdbx_description
1 polymer ?
#
loop_
_entity_poly.entity_id
_entity_poly.type
_entity_poly.pdbx_seq_one_letter_code
_entity_poly.pdbx_strand_id
1 'polypeptide(L)'
;ASTSEVYGKSTDVPFRECADLVLGPSEKHRWAYACSKLIDEFLALAYWKEKKLPVIVVRLFNTVGPRQTGQYGMVLPTFVRQAIAGEPLTVFGDGTQSRSFTYVGDVVEALVALASEPRAIGEVFNIGNRGEISIRDLAERVRVLAGSESPIRFIPYDQAYEAGFEDMPRRVPDISKL
;
A
#
# COMPACT_ATOMS: atom_id res chain seq x y z
N ALA A 1 5.05 -10.71 7.23
CA ALA A 1 4.71 -9.53 6.40
C ALA A 1 3.26 -9.10 6.64
N SER A 2 3.07 -7.82 6.98
CA SER A 2 1.79 -7.13 7.08
C SER A 2 1.66 -6.06 5.99
N THR A 3 0.73 -5.17 6.11
CA THR A 3 0.34 -4.22 5.07
C THR A 3 -0.09 -2.88 5.65
N SER A 4 0.07 -1.80 4.90
CA SER A 4 -0.51 -0.50 5.24
C SER A 4 -2.04 -0.48 5.28
N GLU A 5 -2.71 -1.51 4.73
CA GLU A 5 -4.17 -1.65 4.80
C GLU A 5 -4.71 -1.79 6.23
N VAL A 6 -3.87 -2.24 7.19
CA VAL A 6 -4.28 -2.38 8.60
C VAL A 6 -4.63 -1.04 9.26
N TYR A 7 -4.12 0.08 8.76
CA TYR A 7 -4.51 1.42 9.24
C TYR A 7 -5.96 1.78 8.92
N GLY A 8 -6.52 1.15 7.87
CA GLY A 8 -7.93 1.24 7.55
C GLY A 8 -8.41 2.66 7.31
N LYS A 9 -9.39 3.09 8.10
CA LYS A 9 -10.07 4.40 7.99
C LYS A 9 -9.42 5.47 8.87
N SER A 10 -8.25 5.21 9.45
CA SER A 10 -7.55 6.22 10.25
C SER A 10 -7.23 7.46 9.42
N THR A 11 -7.41 8.63 10.00
CA THR A 11 -7.08 9.94 9.41
C THR A 11 -5.80 10.55 9.97
N ASP A 12 -5.15 9.87 10.94
CA ASP A 12 -3.87 10.30 11.54
C ASP A 12 -2.71 9.96 10.59
N VAL A 13 -2.45 10.85 9.64
CA VAL A 13 -1.44 10.69 8.59
C VAL A 13 -0.33 11.73 8.79
N PRO A 14 0.95 11.35 8.69
CA PRO A 14 1.50 10.04 8.30
C PRO A 14 1.27 8.94 9.33
N PHE A 15 1.01 7.72 8.87
CA PHE A 15 0.69 6.58 9.72
C PHE A 15 1.90 6.15 10.56
N ARG A 16 1.73 6.10 11.87
CA ARG A 16 2.74 5.63 12.83
C ARG A 16 2.44 4.21 13.30
N GLU A 17 3.46 3.42 13.61
CA GLU A 17 3.30 2.03 14.02
C GLU A 17 2.46 1.86 15.29
N CYS A 18 2.52 2.85 16.19
CA CYS A 18 1.75 2.88 17.45
C CYS A 18 0.33 3.47 17.32
N ALA A 19 -0.09 3.91 16.11
CA ALA A 19 -1.41 4.50 15.91
C ALA A 19 -2.53 3.44 16.00
N ASP A 20 -3.72 3.88 16.36
CA ASP A 20 -4.92 3.05 16.33
C ASP A 20 -5.23 2.56 14.92
N LEU A 21 -5.72 1.32 14.82
CA LEU A 21 -6.07 0.67 13.57
C LEU A 21 -7.60 0.64 13.46
N VAL A 22 -8.16 1.38 12.49
CA VAL A 22 -9.61 1.64 12.38
C VAL A 22 -10.16 0.96 11.13
N LEU A 23 -10.69 -0.24 11.26
CA LEU A 23 -11.35 -0.93 10.16
C LEU A 23 -12.81 -0.50 9.98
N GLY A 24 -13.34 -0.72 8.78
CA GLY A 24 -14.77 -0.54 8.51
C GLY A 24 -15.62 -1.76 8.92
N PRO A 25 -16.95 -1.70 8.68
CA PRO A 25 -17.87 -2.76 9.05
C PRO A 25 -17.64 -4.04 8.23
N SER A 26 -18.00 -5.19 8.82
CA SER A 26 -17.72 -6.52 8.25
C SER A 26 -18.46 -6.81 6.92
N GLU A 27 -19.54 -6.08 6.64
CA GLU A 27 -20.24 -6.18 5.34
C GLU A 27 -19.42 -5.61 4.17
N LYS A 28 -18.37 -4.86 4.44
CA LYS A 28 -17.46 -4.31 3.43
C LYS A 28 -16.28 -5.25 3.21
N HIS A 29 -16.34 -6.06 2.17
CA HIS A 29 -15.31 -7.06 1.83
C HIS A 29 -13.89 -6.48 1.73
N ARG A 30 -13.77 -5.18 1.41
CA ARG A 30 -12.50 -4.49 1.37
C ARG A 30 -11.66 -4.68 2.65
N TRP A 31 -12.31 -4.71 3.81
CA TRP A 31 -11.61 -4.79 5.09
C TRP A 31 -11.18 -6.20 5.48
N ALA A 32 -11.65 -7.23 4.78
CA ALA A 32 -11.31 -8.63 5.09
C ALA A 32 -9.81 -8.90 5.03
N TYR A 33 -9.12 -8.38 4.00
CA TYR A 33 -7.67 -8.50 3.88
C TYR A 33 -6.94 -7.79 5.02
N ALA A 34 -7.31 -6.54 5.32
CA ALA A 34 -6.72 -5.79 6.41
C ALA A 34 -6.92 -6.51 7.76
N CYS A 35 -8.13 -7.03 8.00
CA CYS A 35 -8.47 -7.79 9.20
C CYS A 35 -7.62 -9.06 9.33
N SER A 36 -7.45 -9.84 8.27
CA SER A 36 -6.64 -11.05 8.29
C SER A 36 -5.17 -10.74 8.63
N LYS A 37 -4.61 -9.68 8.04
CA LYS A 37 -3.24 -9.26 8.31
C LYS A 37 -3.07 -8.70 9.74
N LEU A 38 -4.09 -8.03 10.26
CA LEU A 38 -4.10 -7.56 11.64
C LEU A 38 -4.11 -8.73 12.64
N ILE A 39 -4.88 -9.77 12.38
CA ILE A 39 -4.85 -11.00 13.18
C ILE A 39 -3.45 -11.64 13.16
N ASP A 40 -2.78 -11.70 11.99
CA ASP A 40 -1.41 -12.19 11.88
C ASP A 40 -0.44 -11.39 12.77
N GLU A 41 -0.58 -10.05 12.83
CA GLU A 41 0.25 -9.20 13.69
C GLU A 41 0.04 -9.55 15.18
N PHE A 42 -1.21 -9.61 15.63
CA PHE A 42 -1.52 -9.95 17.03
C PHE A 42 -0.98 -11.33 17.41
N LEU A 43 -1.16 -12.32 16.56
CA LEU A 43 -0.66 -13.68 16.80
C LEU A 43 0.87 -13.71 16.85
N ALA A 44 1.55 -13.08 15.90
CA ALA A 44 3.01 -13.04 15.86
C ALA A 44 3.60 -12.39 17.14
N LEU A 45 3.05 -11.24 17.54
CA LEU A 45 3.49 -10.52 18.74
C LEU A 45 3.14 -11.29 20.03
N ALA A 46 2.01 -12.00 20.09
CA ALA A 46 1.66 -12.86 21.20
C ALA A 46 2.66 -14.04 21.33
N TYR A 47 3.02 -14.69 20.22
CA TYR A 47 4.04 -15.75 20.21
C TYR A 47 5.42 -15.24 20.67
N TRP A 48 5.81 -14.04 20.25
CA TRP A 48 7.01 -13.41 20.79
C TRP A 48 6.92 -13.22 22.30
N LYS A 49 5.82 -12.63 22.77
CA LYS A 49 5.64 -12.33 24.21
C LYS A 49 5.63 -13.59 25.06
N GLU A 50 4.90 -14.63 24.65
CA GLU A 50 4.66 -15.84 25.45
C GLU A 50 5.71 -16.93 25.23
N LYS A 51 6.14 -17.14 24.00
CA LYS A 51 7.01 -18.24 23.59
C LYS A 51 8.44 -17.82 23.23
N LYS A 52 8.71 -16.51 23.23
CA LYS A 52 10.01 -15.93 22.83
C LYS A 52 10.39 -16.28 21.40
N LEU A 53 9.41 -16.57 20.54
CA LEU A 53 9.66 -16.72 19.11
C LEU A 53 10.14 -15.38 18.54
N PRO A 54 11.35 -15.27 17.96
CA PRO A 54 11.84 -14.00 17.44
C PRO A 54 11.06 -13.59 16.19
N VAL A 55 10.20 -12.59 16.32
CA VAL A 55 9.37 -12.07 15.23
C VAL A 55 9.64 -10.59 15.02
N ILE A 56 9.53 -10.14 13.77
CA ILE A 56 9.52 -8.74 13.38
C ILE A 56 8.32 -8.56 12.47
N VAL A 57 7.45 -7.62 12.78
CA VAL A 57 6.29 -7.30 11.95
C VAL A 57 6.65 -6.14 11.02
N VAL A 58 6.39 -6.29 9.72
CA VAL A 58 6.64 -5.24 8.72
C VAL A 58 5.36 -4.90 7.98
N ARG A 59 4.93 -3.63 8.06
CA ARG A 59 3.78 -3.08 7.32
C ARG A 59 4.28 -2.47 6.03
N LEU A 60 4.07 -3.17 4.92
CA LEU A 60 4.52 -2.74 3.60
C LEU A 60 3.56 -1.71 3.00
N PHE A 61 4.12 -0.63 2.47
CA PHE A 61 3.40 0.40 1.72
C PHE A 61 3.68 0.22 0.22
N ASN A 62 2.65 0.20 -0.60
CA ASN A 62 2.62 0.12 -2.08
C ASN A 62 3.99 -0.18 -2.73
N THR A 63 4.52 -1.36 -2.48
CA THR A 63 5.79 -1.81 -3.05
C THR A 63 5.64 -1.98 -4.55
N VAL A 64 6.55 -1.38 -5.33
CA VAL A 64 6.55 -1.42 -6.79
C VAL A 64 7.93 -1.74 -7.32
N GLY A 65 7.99 -2.29 -8.52
CA GLY A 65 9.28 -2.56 -9.15
C GLY A 65 9.18 -3.54 -10.33
N PRO A 66 10.33 -3.88 -10.92
CA PRO A 66 10.40 -4.84 -12.03
C PRO A 66 9.73 -6.17 -11.69
N ARG A 67 9.06 -6.77 -12.67
CA ARG A 67 8.35 -8.07 -12.56
C ARG A 67 7.10 -8.03 -11.68
N GLN A 68 6.65 -6.85 -11.25
CA GLN A 68 5.35 -6.74 -10.59
C GLN A 68 4.23 -7.11 -11.58
N THR A 69 3.34 -8.01 -11.17
CA THR A 69 2.17 -8.38 -11.98
C THR A 69 1.05 -7.36 -11.81
N GLY A 70 0.29 -7.09 -12.88
CA GLY A 70 -0.89 -6.20 -12.84
C GLY A 70 -2.16 -6.87 -12.28
N GLN A 71 -2.03 -8.02 -11.60
CA GLN A 71 -3.17 -8.70 -10.98
C GLN A 71 -3.69 -7.91 -9.77
N TYR A 72 -4.96 -8.12 -9.43
CA TYR A 72 -5.60 -7.53 -8.25
C TYR A 72 -5.68 -5.99 -8.24
N GLY A 73 -5.78 -5.35 -9.42
CA GLY A 73 -6.02 -3.91 -9.50
C GLY A 73 -4.83 -3.02 -9.14
N MET A 74 -3.61 -3.52 -9.22
CA MET A 74 -2.39 -2.74 -8.97
C MET A 74 -2.25 -1.60 -9.98
N VAL A 75 -2.35 -0.35 -9.50
CA VAL A 75 -2.49 0.85 -10.36
C VAL A 75 -1.28 1.08 -11.26
N LEU A 76 -0.05 1.04 -10.72
CA LEU A 76 1.15 1.35 -11.50
C LEU A 76 1.38 0.35 -12.64
N PRO A 77 1.42 -0.98 -12.45
CA PRO A 77 1.57 -1.91 -13.56
C PRO A 77 0.41 -1.86 -14.56
N THR A 78 -0.80 -1.49 -14.11
CA THR A 78 -1.93 -1.28 -15.02
C THR A 78 -1.68 -0.09 -15.94
N PHE A 79 -1.28 1.06 -15.39
CA PHE A 79 -0.96 2.24 -16.19
C PHE A 79 0.19 1.99 -17.17
N VAL A 80 1.25 1.31 -16.72
CA VAL A 80 2.40 0.95 -17.60
C VAL A 80 1.92 0.08 -18.76
N ARG A 81 1.14 -0.97 -18.49
CA ARG A 81 0.58 -1.83 -19.54
C ARG A 81 -0.28 -1.04 -20.53
N GLN A 82 -1.18 -0.21 -20.02
CA GLN A 82 -2.06 0.61 -20.85
C GLN A 82 -1.27 1.60 -21.72
N ALA A 83 -0.30 2.29 -21.13
CA ALA A 83 0.54 3.23 -21.88
C ALA A 83 1.33 2.57 -23.01
N ILE A 84 1.92 1.39 -22.76
CA ILE A 84 2.69 0.62 -23.77
C ILE A 84 1.77 0.08 -24.87
N ALA A 85 0.55 -0.34 -24.50
CA ALA A 85 -0.42 -0.88 -25.45
C ALA A 85 -1.16 0.21 -26.26
N GLY A 86 -0.96 1.50 -25.97
CA GLY A 86 -1.71 2.59 -26.61
C GLY A 86 -3.18 2.65 -26.13
N GLU A 87 -3.52 1.96 -25.03
CA GLU A 87 -4.85 1.97 -24.43
C GLU A 87 -5.02 3.20 -23.53
N PRO A 88 -6.24 3.71 -23.32
CA PRO A 88 -6.47 4.78 -22.35
C PRO A 88 -6.03 4.39 -20.94
N LEU A 89 -5.30 5.30 -20.24
CA LEU A 89 -4.95 5.11 -18.84
C LEU A 89 -6.21 5.37 -17.97
N THR A 90 -6.68 4.34 -17.26
CA THR A 90 -7.94 4.39 -16.51
C THR A 90 -7.72 4.84 -15.07
N VAL A 91 -8.16 6.06 -14.74
CA VAL A 91 -8.13 6.63 -13.40
C VAL A 91 -9.52 6.49 -12.78
N PHE A 92 -9.63 5.81 -11.63
CA PHE A 92 -10.89 5.69 -10.91
C PHE A 92 -11.12 6.90 -10.01
N GLY A 93 -12.36 7.42 -10.00
CA GLY A 93 -12.72 8.67 -9.37
C GLY A 93 -12.12 9.88 -10.10
N ASP A 94 -11.83 10.94 -9.38
CA ASP A 94 -11.22 12.17 -9.90
C ASP A 94 -9.69 12.15 -9.94
N GLY A 95 -9.07 11.09 -9.40
CA GLY A 95 -7.62 10.92 -9.35
C GLY A 95 -6.90 11.75 -8.29
N THR A 96 -7.62 12.42 -7.39
CA THR A 96 -7.02 13.25 -6.31
C THR A 96 -6.50 12.42 -5.15
N GLN A 97 -6.97 11.17 -4.99
CA GLN A 97 -6.44 10.26 -3.98
C GLN A 97 -4.94 10.07 -4.18
N SER A 98 -4.18 10.10 -3.08
CA SER A 98 -2.73 10.03 -3.12
C SER A 98 -2.18 8.72 -2.55
N ARG A 99 -1.04 8.33 -3.05
CA ARG A 99 -0.29 7.15 -2.58
C ARG A 99 1.19 7.46 -2.49
N SER A 100 1.85 6.74 -1.62
CA SER A 100 3.30 6.64 -1.55
C SER A 100 3.72 5.31 -2.17
N PHE A 101 4.68 5.33 -3.07
CA PHE A 101 5.21 4.13 -3.72
C PHE A 101 6.65 3.90 -3.30
N THR A 102 6.99 2.65 -3.00
CA THR A 102 8.31 2.26 -2.52
C THR A 102 8.95 1.29 -3.50
N TYR A 103 10.16 1.56 -3.92
CA TYR A 103 10.89 0.66 -4.79
C TYR A 103 11.20 -0.67 -4.09
N VAL A 104 11.00 -1.78 -4.79
CA VAL A 104 11.19 -3.12 -4.22
C VAL A 104 12.62 -3.36 -3.71
N GLY A 105 13.63 -2.75 -4.32
CA GLY A 105 15.01 -2.82 -3.86
C GLY A 105 15.17 -2.25 -2.45
N ASP A 106 14.60 -1.06 -2.19
CA ASP A 106 14.64 -0.42 -0.85
C ASP A 106 13.91 -1.28 0.19
N VAL A 107 12.80 -1.90 -0.20
CA VAL A 107 12.08 -2.83 0.68
C VAL A 107 12.93 -4.04 1.03
N VAL A 108 13.64 -4.62 0.06
CA VAL A 108 14.53 -5.78 0.31
C VAL A 108 15.69 -5.39 1.22
N GLU A 109 16.32 -4.23 1.00
CA GLU A 109 17.39 -3.72 1.88
C GLU A 109 16.89 -3.55 3.31
N ALA A 110 15.71 -2.93 3.51
CA ALA A 110 15.11 -2.77 4.82
C ALA A 110 14.82 -4.12 5.51
N LEU A 111 14.28 -5.11 4.77
CA LEU A 111 14.01 -6.45 5.30
C LEU A 111 15.29 -7.16 5.75
N VAL A 112 16.36 -7.08 4.95
CA VAL A 112 17.66 -7.69 5.28
C VAL A 112 18.27 -7.01 6.51
N ALA A 113 18.24 -5.68 6.57
CA ALA A 113 18.73 -4.91 7.71
C ALA A 113 17.98 -5.27 8.99
N LEU A 114 16.65 -5.27 8.96
CA LEU A 114 15.82 -5.63 10.12
C LEU A 114 16.05 -7.08 10.58
N ALA A 115 16.22 -8.01 9.66
CA ALA A 115 16.49 -9.42 9.99
C ALA A 115 17.84 -9.61 10.73
N SER A 116 18.77 -8.66 10.58
CA SER A 116 20.08 -8.67 11.21
C SER A 116 20.16 -7.78 12.46
N GLU A 117 19.09 -7.07 12.84
CA GLU A 117 19.04 -6.14 13.97
C GLU A 117 18.31 -6.76 15.17
N PRO A 118 19.00 -7.18 16.23
CA PRO A 118 18.35 -7.81 17.39
C PRO A 118 17.31 -6.93 18.09
N ARG A 119 17.46 -5.61 18.03
CA ARG A 119 16.50 -4.66 18.63
C ARG A 119 15.17 -4.58 17.87
N ALA A 120 15.12 -5.10 16.63
CA ALA A 120 13.90 -5.16 15.86
C ALA A 120 12.96 -6.30 16.29
N ILE A 121 13.48 -7.28 17.07
CA ILE A 121 12.69 -8.44 17.49
C ILE A 121 11.58 -8.01 18.46
N GLY A 122 10.34 -8.43 18.16
CA GLY A 122 9.15 -8.07 18.93
C GLY A 122 8.52 -6.73 18.53
N GLU A 123 9.05 -6.09 17.50
CA GLU A 123 8.65 -4.75 17.08
C GLU A 123 7.90 -4.74 15.74
N VAL A 124 7.16 -3.65 15.52
CA VAL A 124 6.46 -3.36 14.26
C VAL A 124 7.17 -2.22 13.55
N PHE A 125 7.36 -2.35 12.23
CA PHE A 125 7.97 -1.32 11.38
C PHE A 125 7.12 -1.02 10.15
N ASN A 126 6.98 0.25 9.82
CA ASN A 126 6.52 0.68 8.51
C ASN A 126 7.69 0.64 7.52
N ILE A 127 7.49 -0.03 6.38
CA ILE A 127 8.43 0.04 5.25
C ILE A 127 7.73 0.74 4.09
N GLY A 128 8.21 1.94 3.75
CA GLY A 128 7.56 2.78 2.77
C GLY A 128 8.41 3.97 2.35
N ASN A 129 7.83 4.84 1.55
CA ASN A 129 8.44 6.11 1.11
C ASN A 129 7.56 7.27 1.58
N ARG A 130 8.17 8.40 1.93
CA ARG A 130 7.46 9.64 2.32
C ARG A 130 6.96 10.44 1.12
N GLY A 131 7.49 10.17 -0.07
CA GLY A 131 7.07 10.83 -1.31
C GLY A 131 5.65 10.44 -1.69
N GLU A 132 4.79 11.44 -1.85
CA GLU A 132 3.37 11.28 -2.15
C GLU A 132 3.07 11.76 -3.57
N ILE A 133 2.23 11.02 -4.28
CA ILE A 133 1.78 11.37 -5.62
C ILE A 133 0.29 11.09 -5.77
N SER A 134 -0.44 12.00 -6.41
CA SER A 134 -1.84 11.73 -6.78
C SER A 134 -1.92 10.65 -7.87
N ILE A 135 -3.04 9.92 -7.94
CA ILE A 135 -3.23 8.92 -8.99
C ILE A 135 -3.29 9.59 -10.39
N ARG A 136 -3.81 10.81 -10.48
CA ARG A 136 -3.79 11.61 -11.71
C ARG A 136 -2.36 11.91 -12.13
N ASP A 137 -1.53 12.43 -11.24
CA ASP A 137 -0.13 12.79 -11.55
C ASP A 137 0.71 11.55 -11.86
N LEU A 138 0.41 10.42 -11.21
CA LEU A 138 1.01 9.13 -11.51
C LEU A 138 0.70 8.70 -12.95
N ALA A 139 -0.57 8.80 -13.37
CA ALA A 139 -0.97 8.45 -14.73
C ALA A 139 -0.24 9.32 -15.77
N GLU A 140 -0.19 10.64 -15.53
CA GLU A 140 0.52 11.57 -16.39
C GLU A 140 2.02 11.25 -16.45
N ARG A 141 2.64 10.99 -15.30
CA ARG A 141 4.06 10.63 -15.24
C ARG A 141 4.39 9.34 -15.99
N VAL A 142 3.51 8.32 -15.84
CA VAL A 142 3.67 7.06 -16.60
C VAL A 142 3.54 7.29 -18.10
N ARG A 143 2.53 8.08 -18.54
CA ARG A 143 2.31 8.44 -19.93
C ARG A 143 3.56 9.08 -20.55
N VAL A 144 4.10 10.09 -19.88
CA VAL A 144 5.30 10.81 -20.34
C VAL A 144 6.52 9.88 -20.39
N LEU A 145 6.78 9.10 -19.34
CA LEU A 145 7.93 8.20 -19.29
C LEU A 145 7.84 7.05 -20.31
N ALA A 146 6.65 6.62 -20.67
CA ALA A 146 6.42 5.61 -21.69
C ALA A 146 6.45 6.19 -23.12
N GLY A 147 6.58 7.50 -23.31
CA GLY A 147 6.45 8.16 -24.61
C GLY A 147 5.08 7.89 -25.26
N SER A 148 4.02 7.75 -24.46
CA SER A 148 2.70 7.33 -24.94
C SER A 148 1.79 8.53 -25.19
N GLU A 149 1.04 8.49 -26.29
CA GLU A 149 -0.03 9.44 -26.62
C GLU A 149 -1.41 9.01 -26.06
N SER A 150 -1.44 7.95 -25.26
CA SER A 150 -2.70 7.43 -24.68
C SER A 150 -3.43 8.49 -23.85
N PRO A 151 -4.75 8.65 -24.03
CA PRO A 151 -5.52 9.57 -23.20
C PRO A 151 -5.68 9.04 -21.76
N ILE A 152 -5.77 9.96 -20.80
CA ILE A 152 -6.16 9.62 -19.44
C ILE A 152 -7.70 9.67 -19.36
N ARG A 153 -8.32 8.55 -18.94
CA ARG A 153 -9.77 8.42 -18.83
C ARG A 153 -10.18 8.27 -17.38
N PHE A 154 -11.02 9.18 -16.90
CA PHE A 154 -11.58 9.11 -15.56
C PHE A 154 -12.86 8.27 -15.58
N ILE A 155 -12.95 7.31 -14.65
CA ILE A 155 -14.09 6.41 -14.48
C ILE A 155 -14.67 6.63 -13.08
N PRO A 156 -15.92 7.09 -12.93
CA PRO A 156 -16.55 7.25 -11.64
C PRO A 156 -16.51 5.97 -10.79
N TYR A 157 -16.40 6.10 -9.48
CA TYR A 157 -16.29 4.94 -8.56
C TYR A 157 -17.49 4.00 -8.62
N ASP A 158 -18.70 4.53 -8.84
CA ASP A 158 -19.93 3.77 -8.98
C ASP A 158 -19.98 2.87 -10.24
N GLN A 159 -19.14 3.17 -11.24
CA GLN A 159 -18.96 2.34 -12.45
C GLN A 159 -17.80 1.36 -12.32
N ALA A 160 -16.90 1.58 -11.37
CA ALA A 160 -15.67 0.80 -11.21
C ALA A 160 -15.78 -0.27 -10.11
N TYR A 161 -16.59 -0.01 -9.11
CA TYR A 161 -16.69 -0.82 -7.90
C TYR A 161 -18.14 -1.04 -7.47
N GLU A 162 -18.35 -2.07 -6.64
CA GLU A 162 -19.65 -2.34 -6.03
C GLU A 162 -20.15 -1.17 -5.17
N ALA A 163 -21.46 -1.05 -5.04
CA ALA A 163 -22.10 -0.02 -4.24
C ALA A 163 -21.54 0.00 -2.81
N GLY A 164 -21.12 1.19 -2.36
CA GLY A 164 -20.55 1.40 -1.04
C GLY A 164 -19.06 1.03 -0.92
N PHE A 165 -18.33 0.98 -2.03
CA PHE A 165 -16.87 0.88 -2.00
C PHE A 165 -16.29 2.03 -1.17
N GLU A 166 -15.36 1.68 -0.28
CA GLU A 166 -14.62 2.64 0.56
C GLU A 166 -13.15 2.62 0.16
N ASP A 167 -12.54 3.77 -0.06
CA ASP A 167 -11.11 3.89 -0.31
C ASP A 167 -10.43 4.67 0.83
N MET A 168 -9.12 4.50 0.94
CA MET A 168 -8.26 5.32 1.81
C MET A 168 -7.80 6.52 0.99
N PRO A 169 -8.29 7.76 1.26
CA PRO A 169 -7.97 8.91 0.41
C PRO A 169 -6.47 9.22 0.40
N ARG A 170 -5.78 9.00 1.53
CA ARG A 170 -4.35 9.26 1.68
C ARG A 170 -3.67 8.11 2.41
N ARG A 171 -2.48 7.67 1.91
CA ARG A 171 -1.75 6.55 2.49
C ARG A 171 -0.25 6.81 2.46
N VAL A 172 0.27 7.37 3.54
CA VAL A 172 1.67 7.79 3.71
C VAL A 172 2.21 7.29 5.04
N PRO A 173 3.37 6.59 5.07
CA PRO A 173 3.98 6.12 6.31
C PRO A 173 4.76 7.20 7.04
N ASP A 174 4.79 7.14 8.35
CA ASP A 174 5.94 7.58 9.12
C ASP A 174 6.95 6.42 9.12
N ILE A 175 8.18 6.69 8.69
CA ILE A 175 9.28 5.72 8.64
C ILE A 175 10.44 6.15 9.55
N SER A 176 10.16 6.99 10.55
CA SER A 176 11.20 7.52 11.45
C SER A 176 11.81 6.45 12.34
N LYS A 177 11.07 5.35 12.57
CA LYS A 177 11.49 4.22 13.37
C LYS A 177 12.44 3.28 12.60
N LEU A 178 12.28 3.17 11.29
CA LEU A 178 13.11 2.37 10.40
C LEU A 178 14.49 3.03 10.21
#